data_5959dd8490f349044e25451aeae016e7
#
_entry.id   5959dd8490f349044e25451aeae016e7
#
_cell.length_a   1.000
_cell.length_b   1.000
_cell.length_c   1.000
_cell.angle_alpha   90.00
_cell.angle_beta   90.00
_cell.angle_gamma   90.00
#
_symmetry.space_group_name_H-M   'P 1'
#
loop_
_entity.id
_entity.type
_entity.pdbx_description
1 polymer ?
#
loop_
_entity_poly.entity_id
_entity_poly.type
_entity_poly.pdbx_seq_one_letter_code
_entity_poly.pdbx_strand_id
1 'polypeptide(L)'
;MRLTQIEIDAINLIARKYFGSDVHVLLFGSRVDNMKKGGDIDLFIKNSNKALLTLEMKVHFLAELKSLIGNQKIDVVFDNANTRRKKSFYQSIIQHNTDLKSNL
;
A
#
# COMPACT_ATOMS: atom_id res chain seq x y z
N MET A 1 4.47 7.71 -11.96
CA MET A 1 4.59 7.04 -10.65
C MET A 1 5.94 7.34 -10.03
N ARG A 2 5.97 7.62 -8.75
CA ARG A 2 7.17 8.14 -8.06
C ARG A 2 7.95 7.09 -7.27
N LEU A 3 7.69 5.81 -7.51
CA LEU A 3 8.40 4.71 -6.85
C LEU A 3 9.41 4.10 -7.81
N THR A 4 10.57 3.75 -7.28
CA THR A 4 11.56 2.97 -8.04
C THR A 4 11.11 1.51 -8.11
N GLN A 5 11.67 0.76 -9.05
CA GLN A 5 11.36 -0.66 -9.14
C GLN A 5 11.79 -1.42 -7.87
N ILE A 6 12.90 -1.01 -7.27
CA ILE A 6 13.36 -1.60 -6.01
C ILE A 6 12.33 -1.41 -4.90
N GLU A 7 11.77 -0.20 -4.82
CA GLU A 7 10.71 0.09 -3.83
C GLU A 7 9.46 -0.72 -4.09
N ILE A 8 9.03 -0.82 -5.34
CA ILE A 8 7.85 -1.62 -5.72
C ILE A 8 8.04 -3.09 -5.35
N ASP A 9 9.21 -3.64 -5.67
CA ASP A 9 9.51 -5.04 -5.37
C ASP A 9 9.53 -5.30 -3.86
N ALA A 10 10.12 -4.38 -3.09
CA ALA A 10 10.14 -4.49 -1.64
C ALA A 10 8.72 -4.45 -1.05
N ILE A 11 7.89 -3.50 -1.50
CA ILE A 11 6.51 -3.37 -1.05
C ILE A 11 5.75 -4.68 -1.29
N ASN A 12 5.85 -5.23 -2.50
CA ASN A 12 5.14 -6.46 -2.84
C ASN A 12 5.65 -7.67 -2.05
N LEU A 13 6.96 -7.78 -1.88
CA LEU A 13 7.56 -8.88 -1.12
C LEU A 13 7.07 -8.88 0.33
N ILE A 14 7.15 -7.73 1.00
CA ILE A 14 6.78 -7.62 2.40
C ILE A 14 5.27 -7.69 2.58
N ALA A 15 4.49 -7.15 1.63
CA ALA A 15 3.03 -7.27 1.68
C ALA A 15 2.59 -8.73 1.61
N ARG A 16 3.18 -9.53 0.74
CA ARG A 16 2.87 -10.96 0.68
C ARG A 16 3.22 -11.68 1.97
N LYS A 17 4.31 -11.28 2.60
CA LYS A 17 4.76 -11.89 3.86
C LYS A 17 3.75 -11.71 4.98
N TYR A 18 3.18 -10.51 5.12
CA TYR A 18 2.32 -10.17 6.25
C TYR A 18 0.83 -10.22 5.94
N PHE A 19 0.45 -9.99 4.68
CA PHE A 19 -0.97 -9.89 4.30
C PHE A 19 -1.43 -11.00 3.38
N GLY A 20 -0.56 -12.01 3.13
CA GLY A 20 -0.91 -13.18 2.35
C GLY A 20 -0.51 -13.09 0.89
N SER A 21 -0.38 -14.27 0.26
CA SER A 21 0.09 -14.37 -1.13
C SER A 21 -0.89 -13.76 -2.13
N ASP A 22 -2.17 -13.65 -1.77
CA ASP A 22 -3.21 -13.10 -2.64
C ASP A 22 -3.44 -11.60 -2.42
N VAL A 23 -2.53 -10.94 -1.71
CA VAL A 23 -2.63 -9.51 -1.45
C VAL A 23 -2.50 -8.69 -2.74
N HIS A 24 -3.29 -7.64 -2.83
CA HIS A 24 -3.16 -6.62 -3.87
C HIS A 24 -2.80 -5.31 -3.21
N VAL A 25 -1.80 -4.62 -3.76
CA VAL A 25 -1.34 -3.33 -3.25
C VAL A 25 -1.57 -2.28 -4.32
N LEU A 26 -2.30 -1.24 -3.97
CA LEU A 26 -2.54 -0.09 -4.84
C LEU A 26 -1.84 1.12 -4.26
N LEU A 27 -1.12 1.84 -5.11
CA LEU A 27 -0.55 3.15 -4.75
C LEU A 27 -1.60 4.22 -5.04
N PHE A 28 -1.86 5.08 -4.07
CA PHE A 28 -2.78 6.20 -4.27
C PHE A 28 -2.19 7.48 -3.68
N GLY A 29 -2.93 8.58 -3.73
CA GLY A 29 -2.47 9.85 -3.18
C GLY A 29 -1.44 10.55 -4.07
N SER A 30 -0.54 11.31 -3.46
CA SER A 30 0.39 12.19 -4.18
C SER A 30 1.41 11.46 -5.04
N ARG A 31 1.75 10.20 -4.70
CA ARG A 31 2.73 9.43 -5.48
C ARG A 31 2.19 8.95 -6.81
N VAL A 32 0.88 9.00 -7.02
CA VAL A 32 0.28 8.68 -8.32
C VAL A 32 0.58 9.80 -9.33
N ASP A 33 0.70 11.03 -8.86
CA ASP A 33 1.00 12.19 -9.70
C ASP A 33 2.52 12.35 -9.83
N ASN A 34 3.05 12.11 -11.02
CA ASN A 34 4.48 12.20 -11.30
C ASN A 34 5.02 13.62 -11.22
N MET A 35 4.15 14.63 -11.24
CA MET A 35 4.57 16.01 -11.17
C MET A 35 4.93 16.46 -9.76
N LYS A 36 4.52 15.71 -8.75
CA LYS A 36 4.80 16.06 -7.35
C LYS A 36 6.06 15.36 -6.89
N LYS A 37 6.91 16.11 -6.19
CA LYS A 37 8.13 15.59 -5.59
C LYS A 37 7.92 15.37 -4.10
N GLY A 38 8.47 14.29 -3.59
CA GLY A 38 8.33 13.94 -2.19
C GLY A 38 6.92 13.51 -1.86
N GLY A 39 6.52 13.74 -0.63
CA GLY A 39 5.23 13.32 -0.13
C GLY A 39 5.24 11.89 0.37
N ASP A 40 4.10 11.47 0.89
CA ASP A 40 3.96 10.16 1.51
C ASP A 40 3.76 9.08 0.46
N ILE A 41 4.12 7.87 0.84
CA ILE A 41 3.75 6.69 0.07
C ILE A 41 2.44 6.19 0.67
N ASP A 42 1.35 6.28 -0.10
CA ASP A 42 0.03 5.88 0.36
C ASP A 42 -0.34 4.55 -0.30
N LEU A 43 -0.50 3.52 0.52
CA LEU A 43 -0.77 2.16 0.05
C LEU A 43 -2.15 1.70 0.49
N PHE A 44 -2.92 1.19 -0.46
CA PHE A 44 -4.21 0.56 -0.21
C PHE A 44 -4.04 -0.95 -0.34
N ILE A 45 -4.23 -1.66 0.76
CA ILE A 45 -3.97 -3.09 0.86
C ILE A 45 -5.28 -3.85 0.80
N LYS A 46 -5.39 -4.78 -0.15
CA LYS A 46 -6.61 -5.56 -0.37
C LYS A 46 -6.29 -7.05 -0.28
N ASN A 47 -7.14 -7.79 0.43
CA ASN A 47 -7.15 -9.25 0.40
C ASN A 47 -8.56 -9.70 0.76
N SER A 48 -9.09 -10.69 0.04
CA SER A 48 -10.41 -11.25 0.34
C SER A 48 -10.47 -11.86 1.74
N ASN A 49 -9.35 -12.38 2.24
CA ASN A 49 -9.24 -12.84 3.62
C ASN A 49 -8.94 -11.67 4.54
N LYS A 50 -9.99 -11.01 5.03
CA LYS A 50 -9.86 -9.83 5.89
C LYS A 50 -9.18 -10.13 7.23
N ALA A 51 -9.13 -11.39 7.64
CA ALA A 51 -8.46 -11.76 8.89
C ALA A 51 -6.96 -11.49 8.85
N LEU A 52 -6.37 -11.38 7.66
CA LEU A 52 -4.96 -11.06 7.51
C LEU A 52 -4.66 -9.56 7.61
N LEU A 53 -5.69 -8.73 7.54
CA LEU A 53 -5.55 -7.26 7.53
C LEU A 53 -5.71 -6.72 8.95
N THR A 54 -4.70 -6.92 9.80
CA THR A 54 -4.74 -6.54 11.20
C THR A 54 -3.75 -5.42 11.50
N LEU A 55 -4.00 -4.70 12.58
CA LEU A 55 -3.08 -3.65 13.04
C LEU A 55 -1.69 -4.22 13.34
N GLU A 56 -1.63 -5.41 13.95
CA GLU A 56 -0.36 -6.07 14.25
C GLU A 56 0.46 -6.32 12.98
N MET A 57 -0.17 -6.87 11.96
CA MET A 57 0.52 -7.12 10.70
C MET A 57 0.94 -5.82 10.02
N LYS A 58 0.11 -4.78 10.12
CA LYS A 58 0.45 -3.46 9.60
C LYS A 58 1.70 -2.90 10.24
N VAL A 59 1.84 -3.01 11.56
CA VAL A 59 3.02 -2.52 12.28
C VAL A 59 4.27 -3.26 11.82
N HIS A 60 4.21 -4.58 11.72
CA HIS A 60 5.33 -5.40 11.24
C HIS A 60 5.69 -5.07 9.79
N PHE A 61 4.67 -4.92 8.94
CA PHE A 61 4.86 -4.56 7.54
C PHE A 61 5.62 -3.22 7.42
N LEU A 62 5.16 -2.20 8.14
CA LEU A 62 5.78 -0.88 8.08
C LEU A 62 7.23 -0.90 8.61
N ALA A 63 7.47 -1.60 9.70
CA ALA A 63 8.82 -1.67 10.27
C ALA A 63 9.80 -2.35 9.31
N GLU A 64 9.41 -3.48 8.74
CA GLU A 64 10.28 -4.21 7.84
C GLU A 64 10.47 -3.48 6.51
N LEU A 65 9.40 -2.90 5.97
CA LEU A 65 9.49 -2.15 4.72
C LEU A 65 10.44 -0.96 4.87
N LYS A 66 10.34 -0.20 5.95
CA LYS A 66 11.22 0.94 6.19
C LYS A 66 12.68 0.53 6.35
N SER A 67 12.94 -0.68 6.85
CA SER A 67 14.32 -1.18 6.92
C SER A 67 14.92 -1.44 5.54
N LEU A 68 14.07 -1.70 4.54
CA LEU A 68 14.52 -1.99 3.18
C LEU A 68 14.62 -0.76 2.30
N ILE A 69 13.65 0.16 2.38
CA ILE A 69 13.57 1.29 1.46
C ILE A 69 13.89 2.64 2.11
N GLY A 70 14.25 2.61 3.39
CA GLY A 70 14.59 3.83 4.10
C GLY A 70 13.42 4.39 4.89
N ASN A 71 13.73 5.43 5.67
CA ASN A 71 12.79 5.98 6.64
C ASN A 71 11.83 6.99 5.99
N GLN A 72 11.09 6.53 5.00
CA GLN A 72 10.07 7.33 4.32
C GLN A 72 8.76 7.22 5.09
N LYS A 73 7.92 8.24 4.98
CA LYS A 73 6.58 8.19 5.55
C LYS A 73 5.69 7.33 4.66
N ILE A 74 5.13 6.28 5.26
CA ILE A 74 4.29 5.32 4.55
C ILE A 74 2.97 5.19 5.30
N ASP A 75 1.87 5.47 4.60
CA ASP A 75 0.53 5.30 5.14
C ASP A 75 -0.10 4.06 4.54
N VAL A 76 -0.64 3.20 5.39
CA VAL A 76 -1.31 1.97 4.97
C VAL A 76 -2.80 2.08 5.29
N VAL A 77 -3.63 1.89 4.28
CA VAL A 77 -5.08 1.84 4.41
C VAL A 77 -5.53 0.46 3.96
N PHE A 78 -6.31 -0.23 4.78
CA PHE A 78 -6.86 -1.52 4.41
C PHE A 78 -8.19 -1.38 3.69
N ASP A 79 -8.44 -2.27 2.75
CA ASP A 79 -9.78 -2.43 2.16
C ASP A 79 -10.65 -3.22 3.13
N ASN A 80 -11.31 -2.50 4.02
CA ASN A 80 -12.21 -3.07 5.03
C ASN A 80 -13.48 -2.23 5.13
N ALA A 81 -14.40 -2.70 5.99
CA ALA A 81 -15.70 -2.02 6.14
C ALA A 81 -15.56 -0.57 6.60
N ASN A 82 -14.62 -0.30 7.51
CA ASN A 82 -14.39 1.07 7.98
C ASN A 82 -13.98 2.02 6.87
N THR A 83 -13.05 1.58 6.01
CA THR A 83 -12.59 2.39 4.88
C THR A 83 -13.72 2.61 3.89
N ARG A 84 -14.51 1.56 3.60
CA ARG A 84 -15.61 1.66 2.63
C ARG A 84 -16.73 2.56 3.11
N ARG A 85 -16.93 2.69 4.43
CA ARG A 85 -17.92 3.63 4.99
C ARG A 85 -17.54 5.08 4.74
N LYS A 86 -16.26 5.36 4.59
CA LYS A 86 -15.76 6.70 4.23
C LYS A 86 -15.88 6.87 2.72
N LYS A 87 -17.10 7.06 2.24
CA LYS A 87 -17.44 6.93 0.82
C LYS A 87 -16.60 7.81 -0.10
N SER A 88 -16.43 9.08 0.20
CA SER A 88 -15.65 9.99 -0.64
C SER A 88 -14.18 9.58 -0.69
N PHE A 89 -13.62 9.19 0.45
CA PHE A 89 -12.25 8.74 0.54
C PHE A 89 -12.04 7.44 -0.25
N TYR A 90 -12.93 6.46 -0.04
CA TYR A 90 -12.86 5.19 -0.75
C TYR A 90 -12.98 5.39 -2.26
N GLN A 91 -13.92 6.23 -2.70
CA GLN A 91 -14.11 6.53 -4.12
C GLN A 91 -12.87 7.18 -4.72
N SER A 92 -12.21 8.08 -3.98
CA SER A 92 -11.00 8.72 -4.48
C SER A 92 -9.87 7.70 -4.69
N ILE A 93 -9.76 6.69 -3.82
CA ILE A 93 -8.77 5.63 -3.99
C ILE A 93 -9.09 4.79 -5.23
N ILE A 94 -10.35 4.39 -5.38
CA ILE A 94 -10.76 3.53 -6.50
C ILE A 94 -10.59 4.24 -7.85
N GLN A 95 -10.84 5.54 -7.89
CA GLN A 95 -10.74 6.32 -9.13
C GLN A 95 -9.31 6.70 -9.50
N HIS A 96 -8.42 6.83 -8.51
CA HIS A 96 -7.05 7.32 -8.73
C HIS A 96 -6.04 6.46 -8.00
N ASN A 97 -5.62 5.40 -8.66
CA ASN A 97 -4.63 4.48 -8.10
C ASN A 97 -3.78 3.84 -9.18
N THR A 98 -2.67 3.26 -8.75
CA THR A 98 -1.82 2.42 -9.59
C THR A 98 -1.63 1.08 -8.90
N ASP A 99 -1.94 0.00 -9.60
CA ASP A 99 -1.72 -1.35 -9.09
C ASP A 99 -0.22 -1.66 -9.11
N LEU A 100 0.36 -1.99 -7.96
CA LEU A 100 1.77 -2.30 -7.84
C LEU A 100 1.99 -3.80 -8.08
N LYS A 101 1.79 -4.23 -9.33
CA LYS A 101 1.98 -5.64 -9.69
C LYS A 101 3.46 -6.01 -9.64
N SER A 102 3.71 -7.20 -9.07
CA SER A 102 5.04 -7.79 -9.12
C SER A 102 5.29 -8.36 -10.52
N ASN A 103 6.51 -8.20 -11.03
CA ASN A 103 6.93 -8.76 -12.31
C ASN A 103 7.48 -10.16 -12.19
N LEU A 104 7.32 -10.77 -11.05
CA LEU A 104 7.79 -12.14 -10.81
C LEU A 104 6.88 -13.17 -11.45
#